data_324a4fd4ccd372ec70737ee38757f1cb
#
_entry.id   324a4fd4ccd372ec70737ee38757f1cb
#
_cell.length_a   1.000
_cell.length_b   1.000
_cell.length_c   1.000
_cell.angle_alpha   90.00
_cell.angle_beta   90.00
_cell.angle_gamma   90.00
#
_symmetry.space_group_name_H-M   'P 1'
#
loop_
_entity.id
_entity.type
_entity.pdbx_description
1 polymer ?
#
loop_
_entity_poly.entity_id
_entity_poly.type
_entity_poly.pdbx_seq_one_letter_code
_entity_poly.pdbx_strand_id
1 'polypeptide(L)'
;MPTSFYDVVVLGTRLEPLLCAALLAREGLRVLVLGQGVPEPSYSLAGVEIEPYGLTMAGAQSPIVQSTLEELALRQDVRQRMADRANVVQLLLPEHRLDVYPEADRWLAELGREFPGVRRQATDITRTLAEVRSEFDTVVARGLVWPPETFLERQRFSLTATAQRFDRQGQGWTSWNQLAVRHPLRTAFEAVLPHLSGLVPSQHSDSTRARLHAHVLSGVSDLSGGWSWFQEALFARIRSWGGDVRPRDRADSIRHDGRRGHSIHLARTDEEIGCSQIAHGTAIGELSQLLPERGSMATMFERVGEPRARAYRCSVHFLVEKRGIPDALGPLALRCMSETDPNQVFVLRSRDVESNRMLLSASRLVEEHLVDTGSSPLHFVREEALDAIRGVVPFFDEHAIWVDSPHDGLPPRAFRADTELPCSDPWARGPSTMRAVYDYPTRRALGVCALTTRTPVRGVFLCNEQVAPGLGLEGSFLTATSVAKIIGSQYRRRDWLRRGPWAQRSV
;
A
#
# COMPACT_ATOMS: atom_id res chain seq x y z
N MET A 1 -18.14 -33.43 -1.16
CA MET A 1 -17.01 -33.37 -0.20
C MET A 1 -15.87 -32.60 -0.88
N PRO A 2 -15.10 -31.78 -0.13
CA PRO A 2 -14.00 -31.04 -0.74
C PRO A 2 -13.03 -31.97 -1.50
N THR A 3 -12.63 -31.57 -2.69
CA THR A 3 -11.68 -32.33 -3.54
C THR A 3 -10.25 -32.23 -3.00
N SER A 4 -9.95 -31.14 -2.27
CA SER A 4 -8.66 -30.86 -1.63
C SER A 4 -8.85 -30.16 -0.30
N PHE A 5 -7.86 -30.23 0.59
CA PHE A 5 -7.90 -29.57 1.88
C PHE A 5 -6.59 -28.85 2.20
N TYR A 6 -6.68 -27.57 2.60
CA TYR A 6 -5.56 -26.74 2.99
C TYR A 6 -5.67 -26.29 4.46
N ASP A 7 -4.53 -25.99 5.08
CA ASP A 7 -4.55 -25.38 6.40
C ASP A 7 -5.09 -23.95 6.32
N VAL A 8 -4.68 -23.21 5.29
CA VAL A 8 -5.08 -21.83 5.04
C VAL A 8 -5.35 -21.58 3.55
N VAL A 9 -6.47 -20.95 3.26
CA VAL A 9 -6.73 -20.35 1.93
C VAL A 9 -6.60 -18.84 2.06
N VAL A 10 -5.83 -18.24 1.16
CA VAL A 10 -5.59 -16.81 1.07
C VAL A 10 -6.30 -16.27 -0.16
N LEU A 11 -7.18 -15.29 0.01
CA LEU A 11 -7.97 -14.69 -1.06
C LEU A 11 -7.39 -13.33 -1.44
N GLY A 12 -6.93 -13.20 -2.68
CA GLY A 12 -6.32 -12.00 -3.24
C GLY A 12 -4.81 -12.08 -3.37
N THR A 13 -4.28 -11.31 -4.33
CA THR A 13 -2.86 -11.27 -4.71
C THR A 13 -2.23 -9.89 -4.49
N ARG A 14 -2.78 -9.08 -3.58
CA ARG A 14 -2.17 -7.83 -3.11
C ARG A 14 -1.03 -8.13 -2.12
N LEU A 15 -0.35 -7.09 -1.66
CA LEU A 15 0.85 -7.20 -0.83
C LEU A 15 0.60 -7.93 0.48
N GLU A 16 -0.44 -7.54 1.23
CA GLU A 16 -0.75 -8.09 2.55
C GLU A 16 -1.03 -9.59 2.52
N PRO A 17 -1.98 -10.07 1.68
CA PRO A 17 -2.29 -11.49 1.62
C PRO A 17 -1.11 -12.32 1.11
N LEU A 18 -0.29 -11.83 0.16
CA LEU A 18 0.87 -12.57 -0.32
C LEU A 18 1.99 -12.67 0.71
N LEU A 19 2.28 -11.59 1.45
CA LEU A 19 3.21 -11.65 2.57
C LEU A 19 2.74 -12.65 3.64
N CYS A 20 1.45 -12.61 4.00
CA CYS A 20 0.85 -13.55 4.94
C CYS A 20 0.96 -14.99 4.45
N ALA A 21 0.62 -15.25 3.19
CA ALA A 21 0.73 -16.58 2.56
C ALA A 21 2.17 -17.11 2.59
N ALA A 22 3.14 -16.27 2.24
CA ALA A 22 4.56 -16.64 2.24
C ALA A 22 5.07 -16.97 3.65
N LEU A 23 4.71 -16.17 4.66
CA LEU A 23 5.06 -16.44 6.06
C LEU A 23 4.47 -17.76 6.56
N LEU A 24 3.20 -18.04 6.25
CA LEU A 24 2.52 -19.26 6.64
C LEU A 24 3.06 -20.51 5.94
N ALA A 25 3.34 -20.41 4.63
CA ALA A 25 3.97 -21.48 3.85
C ALA A 25 5.37 -21.81 4.42
N ARG A 26 6.15 -20.79 4.78
CA ARG A 26 7.46 -20.97 5.44
C ARG A 26 7.35 -21.66 6.81
N GLU A 27 6.28 -21.42 7.56
CA GLU A 27 5.98 -22.16 8.81
C GLU A 27 5.55 -23.62 8.57
N GLY A 28 5.45 -24.07 7.31
CA GLY A 28 5.10 -25.43 6.92
C GLY A 28 3.60 -25.70 6.84
N LEU A 29 2.75 -24.68 6.81
CA LEU A 29 1.32 -24.84 6.58
C LEU A 29 1.05 -25.09 5.09
N ARG A 30 0.03 -25.90 4.80
CA ARG A 30 -0.47 -26.09 3.44
C ARG A 30 -1.31 -24.87 3.06
N VAL A 31 -0.73 -23.97 2.26
CA VAL A 31 -1.33 -22.69 1.84
C VAL A 31 -1.79 -22.76 0.40
N LEU A 32 -3.00 -22.28 0.12
CA LEU A 32 -3.48 -22.01 -1.24
C LEU A 32 -3.74 -20.51 -1.37
N VAL A 33 -3.21 -19.89 -2.43
CA VAL A 33 -3.53 -18.51 -2.80
C VAL A 33 -4.46 -18.52 -4.01
N LEU A 34 -5.60 -17.82 -3.91
CA LEU A 34 -6.54 -17.56 -5.00
C LEU A 34 -6.51 -16.08 -5.36
N GLY A 35 -6.48 -15.74 -6.66
CA GLY A 35 -6.34 -14.35 -7.13
C GLY A 35 -7.51 -13.46 -6.79
N GLN A 36 -8.71 -14.01 -6.65
CA GLN A 36 -9.94 -13.34 -6.25
C GLN A 36 -10.33 -12.16 -7.15
N GLY A 37 -9.91 -12.21 -8.43
CA GLY A 37 -10.22 -11.15 -9.40
C GLY A 37 -9.40 -9.87 -9.20
N VAL A 38 -8.35 -9.90 -8.39
CA VAL A 38 -7.40 -8.79 -8.30
C VAL A 38 -6.73 -8.63 -9.68
N PRO A 39 -6.73 -7.41 -10.27
CA PRO A 39 -6.11 -7.19 -11.57
C PRO A 39 -4.63 -7.57 -11.58
N GLU A 40 -4.14 -8.01 -12.72
CA GLU A 40 -2.70 -8.19 -12.96
C GLU A 40 -1.95 -6.89 -12.60
N PRO A 41 -0.69 -6.96 -12.12
CA PRO A 41 0.05 -5.79 -11.65
C PRO A 41 0.40 -4.80 -12.75
N SER A 42 0.46 -5.25 -14.00
CA SER A 42 0.84 -4.46 -15.18
C SER A 42 0.03 -4.85 -16.42
N TYR A 43 0.10 -4.01 -17.41
CA TYR A 43 -0.41 -4.25 -18.76
C TYR A 43 0.61 -3.79 -19.80
N SER A 44 0.46 -4.25 -21.04
CA SER A 44 1.36 -3.90 -22.15
C SER A 44 0.70 -2.96 -23.15
N LEU A 45 1.43 -1.90 -23.54
CA LEU A 45 1.03 -0.99 -24.60
C LEU A 45 2.21 -0.70 -25.54
N ALA A 46 2.06 -1.00 -26.82
CA ALA A 46 3.09 -0.79 -27.83
C ALA A 46 4.47 -1.34 -27.43
N GLY A 47 4.50 -2.53 -26.80
CA GLY A 47 5.71 -3.20 -26.34
C GLY A 47 6.29 -2.67 -25.02
N VAL A 48 5.63 -1.71 -24.39
CA VAL A 48 6.02 -1.15 -23.08
C VAL A 48 5.15 -1.74 -21.98
N GLU A 49 5.77 -2.33 -20.98
CA GLU A 49 5.07 -2.78 -19.77
C GLU A 49 4.78 -1.59 -18.85
N ILE A 50 3.54 -1.44 -18.42
CA ILE A 50 3.05 -0.32 -17.63
C ILE A 50 2.45 -0.85 -16.33
N GLU A 51 2.97 -0.37 -15.21
CA GLU A 51 2.33 -0.56 -13.90
C GLU A 51 1.48 0.68 -13.60
N PRO A 52 0.14 0.55 -13.43
CA PRO A 52 -0.72 1.67 -13.08
C PRO A 52 -0.30 2.40 -11.81
N TYR A 53 0.30 1.65 -10.87
CA TYR A 53 0.77 2.16 -9.60
C TYR A 53 2.17 1.61 -9.30
N GLY A 54 3.15 2.49 -9.20
CA GLY A 54 4.49 2.10 -8.75
C GLY A 54 4.48 1.63 -7.28
N LEU A 55 5.39 0.74 -6.92
CA LEU A 55 5.59 0.34 -5.54
C LEU A 55 6.61 1.26 -4.87
N THR A 56 6.11 2.22 -4.10
CA THR A 56 6.94 3.15 -3.35
C THR A 56 7.33 2.54 -2.00
N MET A 57 8.62 2.41 -1.76
CA MET A 57 9.21 1.78 -0.58
C MET A 57 9.42 2.77 0.58
N ALA A 58 8.41 3.62 0.85
CA ALA A 58 8.41 4.47 2.04
C ALA A 58 8.27 3.61 3.29
N GLY A 59 9.21 3.73 4.23
CA GLY A 59 9.25 2.88 5.43
C GLY A 59 9.94 1.53 5.22
N ALA A 60 10.65 1.33 4.11
CA ALA A 60 11.46 0.13 3.89
C ALA A 60 12.47 -0.14 5.02
N GLN A 61 12.93 0.90 5.70
CA GLN A 61 13.85 0.79 6.84
C GLN A 61 13.16 0.44 8.17
N SER A 62 11.84 0.34 8.20
CA SER A 62 11.10 -0.07 9.40
C SER A 62 11.50 -1.47 9.86
N PRO A 63 11.65 -1.71 11.18
CA PRO A 63 12.03 -3.01 11.71
C PRO A 63 11.13 -4.16 11.24
N ILE A 64 9.83 -3.93 11.12
CA ILE A 64 8.90 -4.98 10.68
C ILE A 64 9.10 -5.33 9.20
N VAL A 65 9.36 -4.32 8.36
CA VAL A 65 9.63 -4.54 6.93
C VAL A 65 10.93 -5.32 6.78
N GLN A 66 12.00 -4.86 7.45
CA GLN A 66 13.32 -5.50 7.37
C GLN A 66 13.30 -6.94 7.89
N SER A 67 12.70 -7.18 9.06
CA SER A 67 12.61 -8.53 9.63
C SER A 67 11.75 -9.47 8.78
N THR A 68 10.64 -8.99 8.23
CA THR A 68 9.78 -9.81 7.37
C THR A 68 10.49 -10.16 6.06
N LEU A 69 11.15 -9.20 5.41
CA LEU A 69 11.93 -9.46 4.20
C LEU A 69 13.09 -10.44 4.46
N GLU A 70 13.75 -10.34 5.61
CA GLU A 70 14.78 -11.28 6.02
C GLU A 70 14.22 -12.68 6.25
N GLU A 71 13.10 -12.76 6.94
CA GLU A 71 12.36 -14.00 7.17
C GLU A 71 11.93 -14.69 5.87
N LEU A 72 11.55 -13.93 4.87
CA LEU A 72 11.19 -14.43 3.53
C LEU A 72 12.40 -14.62 2.61
N ALA A 73 13.63 -14.37 3.09
CA ALA A 73 14.86 -14.40 2.30
C ALA A 73 14.81 -13.47 1.06
N LEU A 74 14.13 -12.32 1.17
CA LEU A 74 13.99 -11.32 0.10
C LEU A 74 14.73 -10.01 0.39
N ARG A 75 15.31 -9.86 1.59
CA ARG A 75 15.93 -8.59 2.02
C ARG A 75 17.04 -8.11 1.08
N GLN A 76 17.93 -9.03 0.65
CA GLN A 76 19.03 -8.69 -0.23
C GLN A 76 18.55 -8.32 -1.63
N ASP A 77 17.61 -9.09 -2.18
CA ASP A 77 17.05 -8.85 -3.50
C ASP A 77 16.32 -7.49 -3.58
N VAL A 78 15.51 -7.17 -2.55
CA VAL A 78 14.84 -5.87 -2.43
C VAL A 78 15.86 -4.75 -2.30
N ARG A 79 16.89 -4.92 -1.44
CA ARG A 79 17.93 -3.91 -1.24
C ARG A 79 18.68 -3.59 -2.53
N GLN A 80 19.07 -4.59 -3.31
CA GLN A 80 19.75 -4.39 -4.59
C GLN A 80 18.89 -3.62 -5.58
N ARG A 81 17.59 -3.90 -5.62
CA ARG A 81 16.65 -3.21 -6.51
C ARG A 81 16.29 -1.78 -6.09
N MET A 82 16.56 -1.43 -4.84
CA MET A 82 16.43 -0.06 -4.34
C MET A 82 17.72 0.75 -4.46
N ALA A 83 18.90 0.11 -4.56
CA ALA A 83 20.19 0.75 -4.44
C ALA A 83 20.60 1.61 -5.65
N ASP A 84 20.02 1.35 -6.82
CA ASP A 84 20.41 2.03 -8.07
C ASP A 84 19.76 3.40 -8.28
N ARG A 85 18.99 3.89 -7.31
CA ARG A 85 18.29 5.18 -7.43
C ARG A 85 18.68 6.09 -6.28
N ALA A 86 19.03 7.33 -6.62
CA ALA A 86 19.18 8.38 -5.62
C ALA A 86 17.89 8.45 -4.80
N ASN A 87 17.98 8.22 -3.49
CA ASN A 87 16.86 8.19 -2.53
C ASN A 87 16.30 9.61 -2.31
N VAL A 88 15.98 10.33 -3.38
CA VAL A 88 15.53 11.70 -3.34
C VAL A 88 14.11 11.75 -3.85
N VAL A 89 13.19 12.21 -3.01
CA VAL A 89 11.88 12.66 -3.42
C VAL A 89 11.96 14.16 -3.69
N GLN A 90 11.49 14.59 -4.83
CA GLN A 90 11.39 16.02 -5.14
C GLN A 90 10.00 16.54 -4.80
N LEU A 91 9.95 17.67 -4.12
CA LEU A 91 8.73 18.41 -3.87
C LEU A 91 8.77 19.66 -4.74
N LEU A 92 7.91 19.70 -5.76
CA LEU A 92 7.87 20.73 -6.79
C LEU A 92 6.59 21.54 -6.62
N LEU A 93 6.68 22.71 -6.02
CA LEU A 93 5.60 23.68 -5.94
C LEU A 93 5.71 24.67 -7.11
N PRO A 94 4.74 25.56 -7.35
CA PRO A 94 4.82 26.57 -8.39
C PRO A 94 6.08 27.45 -8.33
N GLU A 95 6.45 27.92 -7.14
CA GLU A 95 7.58 28.84 -6.92
C GLU A 95 8.75 28.23 -6.13
N HIS A 96 8.57 27.00 -5.59
CA HIS A 96 9.56 26.36 -4.71
C HIS A 96 9.92 24.96 -5.17
N ARG A 97 11.17 24.58 -4.95
CA ARG A 97 11.67 23.25 -5.21
C ARG A 97 12.51 22.74 -4.04
N LEU A 98 12.17 21.56 -3.54
CA LEU A 98 12.88 20.87 -2.47
C LEU A 98 13.27 19.46 -2.90
N ASP A 99 14.52 19.13 -2.72
CA ASP A 99 15.03 17.76 -2.83
C ASP A 99 15.10 17.18 -1.40
N VAL A 100 14.32 16.12 -1.12
CA VAL A 100 14.30 15.50 0.21
C VAL A 100 15.43 14.49 0.31
N TYR A 101 16.38 14.74 1.18
CA TYR A 101 17.53 13.88 1.42
C TYR A 101 17.37 13.11 2.73
N PRO A 102 17.77 11.82 2.79
CA PRO A 102 17.75 11.05 4.04
C PRO A 102 18.86 11.50 5.01
N GLU A 103 19.93 12.13 4.52
CA GLU A 103 21.00 12.70 5.35
C GLU A 103 20.54 14.04 5.94
N ALA A 104 20.49 14.10 7.29
CA ALA A 104 19.94 15.26 8.00
C ALA A 104 20.64 16.58 7.62
N ASP A 105 21.97 16.59 7.48
CA ASP A 105 22.72 17.80 7.14
C ASP A 105 22.39 18.32 5.74
N ARG A 106 22.29 17.42 4.76
CA ARG A 106 21.89 17.78 3.37
C ARG A 106 20.46 18.28 3.34
N TRP A 107 19.56 17.60 4.06
CA TRP A 107 18.17 18.03 4.18
C TRP A 107 18.03 19.42 4.82
N LEU A 108 18.73 19.68 5.91
CA LEU A 108 18.71 21.00 6.58
C LEU A 108 19.38 22.10 5.74
N ALA A 109 20.39 21.75 4.94
CA ALA A 109 20.98 22.68 3.98
C ALA A 109 19.99 23.04 2.87
N GLU A 110 19.28 22.07 2.33
CA GLU A 110 18.25 22.26 1.30
C GLU A 110 17.08 23.10 1.82
N LEU A 111 16.58 22.83 3.01
CA LEU A 111 15.58 23.67 3.68
C LEU A 111 16.07 25.12 3.91
N GLY A 112 17.35 25.27 4.31
CA GLY A 112 17.95 26.59 4.49
C GLY A 112 18.12 27.36 3.20
N ARG A 113 18.32 26.67 2.07
CA ARG A 113 18.39 27.26 0.73
C ARG A 113 17.02 27.80 0.31
N GLU A 114 15.99 26.96 0.42
CA GLU A 114 14.66 27.27 -0.11
C GLU A 114 13.81 28.12 0.86
N PHE A 115 13.91 27.83 2.14
CA PHE A 115 13.10 28.47 3.19
C PHE A 115 13.96 29.01 4.34
N PRO A 116 14.84 30.01 4.10
CA PRO A 116 15.76 30.49 5.14
C PRO A 116 15.05 31.05 6.39
N GLY A 117 13.84 31.61 6.23
CA GLY A 117 13.05 32.19 7.31
C GLY A 117 12.51 31.18 8.34
N VAL A 118 12.44 29.89 8.00
CA VAL A 118 11.92 28.83 8.89
C VAL A 118 12.95 27.78 9.28
N ARG A 119 14.24 28.07 9.10
CA ARG A 119 15.33 27.12 9.36
C ARG A 119 15.30 26.52 10.76
N ARG A 120 15.02 27.33 11.79
CA ARG A 120 14.92 26.85 13.17
C ARG A 120 13.77 25.89 13.35
N GLN A 121 12.57 26.24 12.89
CA GLN A 121 11.38 25.39 12.95
C GLN A 121 11.62 24.08 12.19
N ALA A 122 12.22 24.14 11.01
CA ALA A 122 12.56 22.97 10.19
C ALA A 122 13.53 22.03 10.91
N THR A 123 14.53 22.56 11.61
CA THR A 123 15.46 21.77 12.43
C THR A 123 14.72 21.07 13.59
N ASP A 124 13.84 21.80 14.29
CA ASP A 124 13.05 21.23 15.38
C ASP A 124 12.09 20.15 14.90
N ILE A 125 11.43 20.36 13.76
CA ILE A 125 10.57 19.35 13.11
C ILE A 125 11.39 18.10 12.76
N THR A 126 12.53 18.25 12.11
CA THR A 126 13.39 17.11 11.69
C THR A 126 13.82 16.28 12.91
N ARG A 127 14.23 16.92 13.99
CA ARG A 127 14.59 16.26 15.26
C ARG A 127 13.41 15.49 15.84
N THR A 128 12.24 16.14 15.93
CA THR A 128 11.02 15.51 16.45
C THR A 128 10.62 14.28 15.64
N LEU A 129 10.71 14.36 14.31
CA LEU A 129 10.41 13.21 13.44
C LEU A 129 11.38 12.05 13.64
N ALA A 130 12.66 12.34 13.89
CA ALA A 130 13.66 11.30 14.22
C ALA A 130 13.35 10.63 15.57
N GLU A 131 12.93 11.38 16.57
CA GLU A 131 12.49 10.85 17.87
C GLU A 131 11.25 9.96 17.73
N VAL A 132 10.20 10.46 17.04
CA VAL A 132 8.97 9.68 16.76
C VAL A 132 9.30 8.39 16.03
N ARG A 133 10.21 8.45 15.04
CA ARG A 133 10.67 7.25 14.32
C ARG A 133 11.27 6.23 15.30
N SER A 134 12.21 6.64 16.12
CA SER A 134 12.91 5.76 17.07
C SER A 134 11.96 5.12 18.07
N GLU A 135 11.02 5.89 18.60
CA GLU A 135 10.02 5.38 19.55
C GLU A 135 9.06 4.38 18.89
N PHE A 136 8.56 4.71 17.68
CA PHE A 136 7.67 3.81 16.95
C PHE A 136 8.38 2.52 16.52
N ASP A 137 9.61 2.64 16.04
CA ASP A 137 10.44 1.49 15.65
C ASP A 137 10.64 0.52 16.82
N THR A 138 10.82 1.04 18.04
CA THR A 138 10.94 0.21 19.26
C THR A 138 9.67 -0.59 19.53
N VAL A 139 8.47 0.00 19.31
CA VAL A 139 7.19 -0.71 19.47
C VAL A 139 7.02 -1.77 18.39
N VAL A 140 7.28 -1.40 17.14
CA VAL A 140 7.09 -2.28 15.97
C VAL A 140 8.08 -3.45 15.99
N ALA A 141 9.33 -3.23 16.42
CA ALA A 141 10.36 -4.27 16.57
C ALA A 141 9.96 -5.40 17.53
N ARG A 142 9.06 -5.14 18.47
CA ARG A 142 8.53 -6.17 19.38
C ARG A 142 7.67 -7.22 18.66
N GLY A 143 7.28 -6.95 17.42
CA GLY A 143 6.49 -7.86 16.62
C GLY A 143 5.16 -8.25 17.27
N LEU A 144 4.50 -7.32 17.92
CA LEU A 144 3.18 -7.50 18.52
C LEU A 144 2.11 -7.63 17.42
N VAL A 145 0.98 -8.25 17.77
CA VAL A 145 -0.19 -8.28 16.88
C VAL A 145 -0.77 -6.87 16.78
N TRP A 146 -0.96 -6.40 15.57
CA TRP A 146 -1.53 -5.10 15.27
C TRP A 146 -2.82 -5.23 14.44
N PRO A 147 -3.92 -4.54 14.78
CA PRO A 147 -4.16 -3.88 16.08
C PRO A 147 -4.34 -4.92 17.19
N PRO A 148 -4.07 -4.56 18.46
CA PRO A 148 -4.29 -5.45 19.59
C PRO A 148 -5.79 -5.58 19.88
N GLU A 149 -6.34 -6.79 19.81
CA GLU A 149 -7.79 -7.01 19.94
C GLU A 149 -8.17 -7.81 21.19
N THR A 150 -7.36 -8.78 21.56
CA THR A 150 -7.59 -9.57 22.79
C THR A 150 -7.06 -8.84 24.03
N PHE A 151 -7.56 -9.24 25.21
CA PHE A 151 -7.08 -8.66 26.47
C PHE A 151 -5.56 -8.79 26.65
N LEU A 152 -5.00 -9.96 26.37
CA LEU A 152 -3.55 -10.21 26.48
C LEU A 152 -2.74 -9.38 25.45
N GLU A 153 -3.24 -9.25 24.23
CA GLU A 153 -2.60 -8.42 23.21
C GLU A 153 -2.60 -6.96 23.65
N ARG A 154 -3.74 -6.45 24.15
CA ARG A 154 -3.84 -5.06 24.64
C ARG A 154 -2.92 -4.82 25.83
N GLN A 155 -2.83 -5.75 26.77
CA GLN A 155 -1.93 -5.62 27.91
C GLN A 155 -0.47 -5.57 27.49
N ARG A 156 -0.01 -6.50 26.64
CA ARG A 156 1.36 -6.51 26.09
C ARG A 156 1.67 -5.24 25.32
N PHE A 157 0.71 -4.78 24.53
CA PHE A 157 0.83 -3.59 23.73
C PHE A 157 0.91 -2.33 24.61
N SER A 158 0.04 -2.16 25.59
CA SER A 158 0.03 -1.04 26.54
C SER A 158 1.34 -0.94 27.33
N LEU A 159 1.86 -2.07 27.83
CA LEU A 159 3.14 -2.08 28.54
C LEU A 159 4.29 -1.57 27.65
N THR A 160 4.27 -1.90 26.37
CA THR A 160 5.29 -1.47 25.42
C THR A 160 5.10 0.00 25.03
N ALA A 161 3.87 0.43 24.72
CA ALA A 161 3.55 1.77 24.28
C ALA A 161 3.73 2.82 25.40
N THR A 162 3.34 2.50 26.63
CA THR A 162 3.50 3.38 27.79
C THR A 162 4.97 3.66 28.08
N ALA A 163 5.84 2.66 27.90
CA ALA A 163 7.28 2.83 28.08
C ALA A 163 7.89 3.80 27.06
N GLN A 164 7.25 3.97 25.87
CA GLN A 164 7.76 4.77 24.75
C GLN A 164 7.08 6.15 24.60
N ARG A 165 6.29 6.60 25.56
CA ARG A 165 5.61 7.91 25.53
C ARG A 165 4.69 8.16 24.33
N PHE A 166 4.46 7.18 23.46
CA PHE A 166 3.74 7.34 22.21
C PHE A 166 2.25 7.67 22.39
N ASP A 167 1.69 7.35 23.54
CA ASP A 167 0.28 7.57 23.88
C ASP A 167 0.00 9.02 24.39
N ARG A 168 1.04 9.86 24.46
CA ARG A 168 0.88 11.28 24.83
C ARG A 168 0.48 12.06 23.59
N GLN A 169 -0.83 12.16 23.37
CA GLN A 169 -1.45 12.93 22.30
C GLN A 169 -0.73 14.29 22.08
N GLY A 170 -0.23 14.51 20.85
CA GLY A 170 0.01 15.85 20.32
C GLY A 170 1.27 16.58 20.78
N GLN A 171 2.12 16.07 21.65
CA GLN A 171 3.31 16.81 22.12
C GLN A 171 4.46 16.87 21.09
N GLY A 172 4.46 16.05 20.07
CA GLY A 172 5.52 16.00 19.06
C GLY A 172 5.39 17.01 17.92
N TRP A 173 4.22 17.64 17.76
CA TRP A 173 3.91 18.50 16.62
C TRP A 173 3.93 20.00 16.90
N THR A 174 4.35 20.43 18.08
CA THR A 174 4.39 21.85 18.42
C THR A 174 5.19 22.66 17.39
N SER A 175 6.33 22.14 16.94
CA SER A 175 7.18 22.83 15.95
C SER A 175 6.52 22.90 14.57
N TRP A 176 5.84 21.82 14.11
CA TRP A 176 5.10 21.83 12.86
C TRP A 176 3.93 22.81 12.89
N ASN A 177 3.20 22.86 14.01
CA ASN A 177 2.10 23.80 14.20
C ASN A 177 2.56 25.26 14.27
N GLN A 178 3.86 25.53 14.45
CA GLN A 178 4.42 26.87 14.37
C GLN A 178 4.55 27.38 12.93
N LEU A 179 4.52 26.50 11.93
CA LEU A 179 4.42 26.91 10.51
C LEU A 179 3.00 27.39 10.23
N ALA A 180 2.87 28.51 9.55
CA ALA A 180 1.57 28.99 9.09
C ALA A 180 0.85 27.90 8.27
N VAL A 181 -0.48 27.82 8.39
CA VAL A 181 -1.29 26.79 7.71
C VAL A 181 -1.08 26.80 6.20
N ARG A 182 -0.87 27.99 5.62
CA ARG A 182 -0.63 28.18 4.18
C ARG A 182 0.85 28.31 3.82
N HIS A 183 1.78 27.90 4.68
CA HIS A 183 3.20 27.96 4.36
C HIS A 183 3.54 26.88 3.32
N PRO A 184 4.25 27.21 2.21
CA PRO A 184 4.54 26.26 1.13
C PRO A 184 5.21 24.96 1.62
N LEU A 185 6.15 25.04 2.56
CA LEU A 185 6.76 23.86 3.17
C LEU A 185 5.74 22.94 3.83
N ARG A 186 4.73 23.50 4.51
CA ARG A 186 3.66 22.70 5.11
C ARG A 186 2.79 22.06 4.04
N THR A 187 2.43 22.80 3.01
CA THR A 187 1.66 22.28 1.86
C THR A 187 2.40 21.12 1.20
N ALA A 188 3.70 21.27 0.93
CA ALA A 188 4.52 20.21 0.32
C ALA A 188 4.52 18.92 1.15
N PHE A 189 4.66 19.01 2.47
CA PHE A 189 4.66 17.84 3.36
C PHE A 189 3.27 17.20 3.49
N GLU A 190 2.21 17.98 3.62
CA GLU A 190 0.84 17.45 3.67
C GLU A 190 0.45 16.75 2.34
N ALA A 191 0.92 17.25 1.21
CA ALA A 191 0.65 16.69 -0.11
C ALA A 191 1.18 15.26 -0.30
N VAL A 192 2.23 14.87 0.42
CA VAL A 192 2.84 13.52 0.34
C VAL A 192 1.93 12.45 0.97
N LEU A 193 1.24 12.79 2.06
CA LEU A 193 0.61 11.82 2.95
C LEU A 193 -0.45 10.95 2.29
N PRO A 194 -1.41 11.49 1.49
CA PRO A 194 -2.44 10.68 0.87
C PRO A 194 -1.89 9.69 -0.17
N HIS A 195 -0.68 9.96 -0.68
CA HIS A 195 -0.03 9.07 -1.66
C HIS A 195 0.74 7.93 -1.01
N LEU A 196 1.12 8.08 0.27
CA LEU A 196 1.80 7.05 1.05
C LEU A 196 0.86 6.20 1.91
N SER A 197 -0.37 6.67 2.15
CA SER A 197 -1.35 5.98 2.98
C SER A 197 -2.60 5.57 2.19
N GLY A 198 -3.44 4.72 2.78
CA GLY A 198 -4.77 4.40 2.26
C GLY A 198 -5.89 5.29 2.84
N LEU A 199 -5.55 6.46 3.44
CA LEU A 199 -6.49 7.36 4.10
C LEU A 199 -6.67 8.67 3.33
N VAL A 200 -7.88 9.23 3.37
CA VAL A 200 -8.12 10.59 2.93
C VAL A 200 -7.41 11.60 3.85
N PRO A 201 -7.04 12.81 3.37
CA PRO A 201 -6.26 13.79 4.14
C PRO A 201 -6.84 14.11 5.52
N SER A 202 -8.17 14.22 5.65
CA SER A 202 -8.87 14.53 6.91
C SER A 202 -8.72 13.46 7.99
N GLN A 203 -8.36 12.23 7.62
CA GLN A 203 -8.21 11.09 8.53
C GLN A 203 -6.78 10.91 9.07
N HIS A 204 -5.81 11.68 8.57
CA HIS A 204 -4.46 11.63 9.06
C HIS A 204 -4.36 12.24 10.47
N SER A 205 -4.24 11.37 11.48
CA SER A 205 -3.89 11.78 12.84
C SER A 205 -2.46 12.33 12.92
N ASP A 206 -2.13 13.03 13.98
CA ASP A 206 -0.77 13.53 14.19
C ASP A 206 0.26 12.39 14.23
N SER A 207 -0.09 11.24 14.81
CA SER A 207 0.76 10.05 14.81
C SER A 207 0.98 9.49 13.40
N THR A 208 -0.07 9.42 12.58
CA THR A 208 0.03 9.02 11.17
C THR A 208 0.93 9.97 10.38
N ARG A 209 0.71 11.28 10.51
CA ARG A 209 1.53 12.31 9.86
C ARG A 209 2.98 12.20 10.25
N ALA A 210 3.25 12.15 11.57
CA ALA A 210 4.60 12.03 12.09
C ALA A 210 5.32 10.79 11.56
N ARG A 211 4.65 9.63 11.57
CA ARG A 211 5.25 8.39 11.10
C ARG A 211 5.53 8.40 9.61
N LEU A 212 4.59 8.84 8.78
CA LEU A 212 4.78 8.91 7.33
C LEU A 212 5.86 9.93 6.94
N HIS A 213 5.88 11.12 7.56
CA HIS A 213 6.95 12.09 7.32
C HIS A 213 8.32 11.56 7.76
N ALA A 214 8.39 10.84 8.90
CA ALA A 214 9.62 10.19 9.33
C ALA A 214 10.11 9.14 8.30
N HIS A 215 9.19 8.42 7.64
CA HIS A 215 9.53 7.53 6.55
C HIS A 215 10.07 8.28 5.32
N VAL A 216 9.44 9.39 4.94
CA VAL A 216 9.93 10.24 3.83
C VAL A 216 11.35 10.72 4.10
N LEU A 217 11.61 11.25 5.29
CA LEU A 217 12.95 11.72 5.68
C LEU A 217 13.97 10.59 5.89
N SER A 218 13.54 9.34 5.93
CA SER A 218 14.43 8.17 6.03
C SER A 218 14.85 7.62 4.68
N GLY A 219 14.40 8.25 3.62
CA GLY A 219 14.60 7.83 2.25
C GLY A 219 13.40 7.06 1.70
N VAL A 220 13.01 7.45 0.50
CA VAL A 220 11.94 6.85 -0.28
C VAL A 220 12.47 6.51 -1.65
N SER A 221 12.22 5.31 -2.12
CA SER A 221 12.55 4.90 -3.48
C SER A 221 11.45 4.00 -4.04
N ASP A 222 11.28 4.02 -5.35
CA ASP A 222 10.50 2.99 -6.02
C ASP A 222 11.36 1.73 -6.18
N LEU A 223 10.72 0.57 -6.14
CA LEU A 223 11.37 -0.72 -6.36
C LEU A 223 11.60 -0.93 -7.87
N SER A 224 12.81 -1.23 -8.28
CA SER A 224 13.11 -1.58 -9.66
C SER A 224 12.44 -2.90 -10.04
N GLY A 225 11.66 -2.91 -11.14
CA GLY A 225 10.76 -3.99 -11.49
C GLY A 225 9.41 -3.94 -10.78
N GLY A 226 9.21 -2.94 -9.93
CA GLY A 226 7.91 -2.56 -9.36
C GLY A 226 7.21 -3.66 -8.58
N TRP A 227 5.88 -3.55 -8.57
CA TRP A 227 5.01 -4.53 -7.94
C TRP A 227 5.01 -5.87 -8.67
N SER A 228 5.11 -5.88 -9.99
CA SER A 228 5.17 -7.10 -10.80
C SER A 228 6.29 -8.03 -10.35
N TRP A 229 7.51 -7.50 -10.23
CA TRP A 229 8.64 -8.29 -9.73
C TRP A 229 8.44 -8.77 -8.29
N PHE A 230 7.94 -7.92 -7.41
CA PHE A 230 7.77 -8.28 -6.00
C PHE A 230 6.68 -9.35 -5.80
N GLN A 231 5.61 -9.26 -6.57
CA GLN A 231 4.55 -10.27 -6.59
C GLN A 231 5.08 -11.63 -7.03
N GLU A 232 5.84 -11.68 -8.13
CA GLU A 232 6.44 -12.93 -8.62
C GLU A 232 7.47 -13.51 -7.63
N ALA A 233 8.25 -12.65 -6.98
CA ALA A 233 9.18 -13.08 -5.92
C ALA A 233 8.42 -13.73 -4.75
N LEU A 234 7.29 -13.16 -4.33
CA LEU A 234 6.43 -13.75 -3.30
C LEU A 234 5.79 -15.06 -3.76
N PHE A 235 5.28 -15.14 -5.00
CA PHE A 235 4.77 -16.40 -5.57
C PHE A 235 5.85 -17.49 -5.58
N ALA A 236 7.06 -17.15 -5.98
CA ALA A 236 8.19 -18.10 -6.00
C ALA A 236 8.50 -18.59 -4.56
N ARG A 237 8.46 -17.72 -3.54
CA ARG A 237 8.66 -18.13 -2.15
C ARG A 237 7.54 -19.05 -1.65
N ILE A 238 6.28 -18.69 -1.91
CA ILE A 238 5.12 -19.54 -1.53
C ILE A 238 5.27 -20.94 -2.13
N ARG A 239 5.55 -21.02 -3.43
CA ARG A 239 5.73 -22.32 -4.13
C ARG A 239 6.94 -23.10 -3.61
N SER A 240 8.06 -22.44 -3.33
CA SER A 240 9.28 -23.09 -2.83
C SER A 240 9.09 -23.73 -1.45
N TRP A 241 8.12 -23.25 -0.68
CA TRP A 241 7.73 -23.82 0.64
C TRP A 241 6.50 -24.71 0.56
N GLY A 242 6.11 -25.19 -0.65
CA GLY A 242 5.05 -26.14 -0.86
C GLY A 242 3.63 -25.57 -0.84
N GLY A 243 3.48 -24.24 -0.97
CA GLY A 243 2.19 -23.61 -1.17
C GLY A 243 1.77 -23.59 -2.63
N ASP A 244 0.46 -23.59 -2.86
CA ASP A 244 -0.16 -23.50 -4.17
C ASP A 244 -0.58 -22.06 -4.49
N VAL A 245 -0.38 -21.62 -5.75
CA VAL A 245 -0.76 -20.28 -6.19
C VAL A 245 -1.57 -20.38 -7.48
N ARG A 246 -2.83 -19.95 -7.42
CA ARG A 246 -3.81 -19.93 -8.51
C ARG A 246 -4.31 -18.50 -8.74
N PRO A 247 -3.56 -17.63 -9.42
CA PRO A 247 -3.85 -16.19 -9.49
C PRO A 247 -5.11 -15.85 -10.31
N ARG A 248 -5.56 -16.77 -11.17
CA ARG A 248 -6.77 -16.59 -12.00
C ARG A 248 -8.04 -17.20 -11.40
N ASP A 249 -7.92 -17.90 -10.27
CA ASP A 249 -9.07 -18.52 -9.63
C ASP A 249 -9.71 -17.58 -8.63
N ARG A 250 -11.04 -17.67 -8.53
CA ARG A 250 -11.87 -16.84 -7.67
C ARG A 250 -12.87 -17.71 -6.91
N ALA A 251 -12.93 -17.50 -5.61
CA ALA A 251 -14.01 -17.98 -4.78
C ALA A 251 -15.29 -17.18 -5.06
N ASP A 252 -16.41 -17.84 -5.16
CA ASP A 252 -17.74 -17.23 -5.29
C ASP A 252 -18.62 -17.42 -4.05
N SER A 253 -18.30 -18.43 -3.23
CA SER A 253 -18.96 -18.60 -1.94
C SER A 253 -18.06 -19.28 -0.91
N ILE A 254 -18.29 -18.96 0.36
CA ILE A 254 -17.63 -19.55 1.52
C ILE A 254 -18.69 -20.07 2.46
N ARG A 255 -18.67 -21.37 2.78
CA ARG A 255 -19.53 -22.00 3.80
C ARG A 255 -18.72 -22.36 5.02
N HIS A 256 -19.27 -22.09 6.20
CA HIS A 256 -18.66 -22.45 7.47
C HIS A 256 -19.24 -23.79 7.97
N ASP A 257 -18.39 -24.81 8.03
CA ASP A 257 -18.77 -26.17 8.45
C ASP A 257 -18.56 -26.41 9.95
N GLY A 258 -18.73 -25.38 10.77
CA GLY A 258 -18.59 -25.46 12.21
C GLY A 258 -17.19 -25.89 12.66
N ARG A 259 -17.09 -27.09 13.29
CA ARG A 259 -15.80 -27.61 13.79
C ARG A 259 -14.85 -28.10 12.68
N ARG A 260 -15.34 -28.35 11.49
CA ARG A 260 -14.57 -28.91 10.35
C ARG A 260 -13.79 -27.86 9.57
N GLY A 261 -14.08 -26.57 9.75
CA GLY A 261 -13.44 -25.47 9.03
C GLY A 261 -14.37 -24.81 8.04
N HIS A 262 -13.87 -24.55 6.83
CA HIS A 262 -14.61 -23.86 5.77
C HIS A 262 -14.56 -24.67 4.49
N SER A 263 -15.62 -24.55 3.67
CA SER A 263 -15.67 -25.00 2.29
C SER A 263 -15.80 -23.80 1.37
N ILE A 264 -14.93 -23.72 0.37
CA ILE A 264 -14.86 -22.65 -0.61
C ILE A 264 -15.22 -23.22 -1.96
N HIS A 265 -16.19 -22.61 -2.64
CA HIS A 265 -16.60 -22.99 -3.99
C HIS A 265 -15.98 -22.06 -5.04
N LEU A 266 -15.49 -22.67 -6.14
CA LEU A 266 -14.94 -21.98 -7.30
C LEU A 266 -15.86 -22.16 -8.50
N ALA A 267 -16.68 -21.14 -8.84
CA ALA A 267 -17.66 -21.27 -9.92
C ALA A 267 -17.06 -21.64 -11.28
N ARG A 268 -15.83 -21.16 -11.60
CA ARG A 268 -15.18 -21.42 -12.89
C ARG A 268 -14.86 -22.89 -13.13
N THR A 269 -14.49 -23.62 -12.09
CA THR A 269 -14.04 -25.04 -12.16
C THR A 269 -15.02 -26.00 -11.51
N ASP A 270 -16.09 -25.49 -10.86
CA ASP A 270 -17.04 -26.26 -10.03
C ASP A 270 -16.31 -27.08 -8.94
N GLU A 271 -15.19 -26.54 -8.44
CA GLU A 271 -14.34 -27.19 -7.44
C GLU A 271 -14.76 -26.74 -6.03
N GLU A 272 -14.82 -27.70 -5.11
CA GLU A 272 -15.05 -27.43 -3.70
C GLU A 272 -13.76 -27.68 -2.91
N ILE A 273 -13.20 -26.63 -2.27
CA ILE A 273 -11.93 -26.65 -1.53
C ILE A 273 -12.22 -26.53 -0.04
N GLY A 274 -11.70 -27.48 0.75
CA GLY A 274 -11.76 -27.40 2.20
C GLY A 274 -10.58 -26.66 2.80
N CYS A 275 -10.81 -25.89 3.88
CA CYS A 275 -9.71 -25.28 4.64
C CYS A 275 -10.04 -25.08 6.11
N SER A 276 -8.99 -24.98 6.93
CA SER A 276 -9.16 -24.68 8.37
C SER A 276 -9.35 -23.19 8.62
N GLN A 277 -8.71 -22.33 7.82
CA GLN A 277 -8.64 -20.88 8.02
C GLN A 277 -8.65 -20.14 6.68
N ILE A 278 -9.12 -18.90 6.70
CA ILE A 278 -9.16 -18.02 5.52
C ILE A 278 -8.50 -16.68 5.90
N ALA A 279 -7.53 -16.23 5.09
CA ALA A 279 -7.01 -14.88 5.12
C ALA A 279 -7.58 -14.10 3.91
N HIS A 280 -8.50 -13.17 4.16
CA HIS A 280 -9.18 -12.40 3.13
C HIS A 280 -8.40 -11.13 2.81
N GLY A 281 -7.89 -11.04 1.60
CA GLY A 281 -6.99 -9.98 1.13
C GLY A 281 -7.60 -8.96 0.18
N THR A 282 -8.90 -9.08 -0.15
CA THR A 282 -9.62 -8.06 -0.94
C THR A 282 -10.45 -7.13 -0.04
N ALA A 283 -11.19 -6.21 -0.60
CA ALA A 283 -11.98 -5.27 0.18
C ALA A 283 -12.98 -5.99 1.11
N ILE A 284 -13.21 -5.42 2.30
CA ILE A 284 -14.09 -6.03 3.30
C ILE A 284 -15.52 -6.22 2.81
N GLY A 285 -16.00 -5.33 1.92
CA GLY A 285 -17.31 -5.45 1.27
C GLY A 285 -17.45 -6.71 0.42
N GLU A 286 -16.37 -7.17 -0.22
CA GLU A 286 -16.37 -8.42 -1.00
C GLU A 286 -16.48 -9.65 -0.09
N LEU A 287 -15.85 -9.62 1.09
CA LEU A 287 -16.02 -10.70 2.05
C LEU A 287 -17.48 -10.91 2.45
N SER A 288 -18.23 -9.82 2.64
CA SER A 288 -19.64 -9.90 3.00
C SER A 288 -20.52 -10.53 1.91
N GLN A 289 -20.08 -10.45 0.65
CA GLN A 289 -20.77 -11.10 -0.49
C GLN A 289 -20.46 -12.60 -0.56
N LEU A 290 -19.26 -13.02 -0.13
CA LEU A 290 -18.85 -14.43 -0.14
C LEU A 290 -19.46 -15.24 0.99
N LEU A 291 -19.85 -14.60 2.09
CA LEU A 291 -20.41 -15.26 3.27
C LEU A 291 -21.94 -15.32 3.18
N PRO A 292 -22.56 -16.51 3.39
CA PRO A 292 -24.01 -16.65 3.36
C PRO A 292 -24.69 -15.91 4.53
N GLU A 293 -24.02 -15.81 5.67
CA GLU A 293 -24.53 -15.14 6.88
C GLU A 293 -24.16 -13.64 6.85
N ARG A 294 -24.82 -12.89 5.99
CA ARG A 294 -24.61 -11.42 5.88
C ARG A 294 -24.80 -10.67 7.21
N GLY A 295 -25.67 -11.19 8.10
CA GLY A 295 -25.95 -10.58 9.41
C GLY A 295 -24.73 -10.50 10.34
N SER A 296 -23.80 -11.44 10.28
CA SER A 296 -22.59 -11.41 11.12
C SER A 296 -21.63 -10.29 10.74
N MET A 297 -21.49 -9.98 9.44
CA MET A 297 -20.67 -8.86 8.97
C MET A 297 -21.36 -7.53 9.26
N ALA A 298 -22.68 -7.43 9.13
CA ALA A 298 -23.43 -6.23 9.52
C ALA A 298 -23.19 -5.87 11.00
N THR A 299 -23.24 -6.83 11.90
CA THR A 299 -22.93 -6.62 13.33
C THR A 299 -21.50 -6.12 13.54
N MET A 300 -20.54 -6.58 12.72
CA MET A 300 -19.17 -6.06 12.77
C MET A 300 -19.14 -4.58 12.36
N PHE A 301 -19.80 -4.20 11.25
CA PHE A 301 -19.84 -2.82 10.77
C PHE A 301 -20.54 -1.89 11.75
N GLU A 302 -21.62 -2.33 12.42
CA GLU A 302 -22.26 -1.59 13.50
C GLU A 302 -21.29 -1.28 14.66
N ARG A 303 -20.38 -2.24 14.97
CA ARG A 303 -19.41 -2.09 16.08
C ARG A 303 -18.19 -1.27 15.71
N VAL A 304 -17.64 -1.43 14.52
CA VAL A 304 -16.34 -0.86 14.14
C VAL A 304 -16.47 0.21 13.08
N GLY A 305 -17.63 0.34 12.46
CA GLY A 305 -17.89 1.16 11.28
C GLY A 305 -17.35 0.51 10.00
N GLU A 306 -17.95 0.89 8.89
CA GLU A 306 -17.52 0.45 7.57
C GLU A 306 -16.57 1.47 6.94
N PRO A 307 -15.37 1.05 6.47
CA PRO A 307 -14.53 1.93 5.67
C PRO A 307 -15.24 2.35 4.39
N ARG A 308 -15.27 3.65 4.10
CA ARG A 308 -15.90 4.18 2.90
C ARG A 308 -14.84 4.70 1.96
N ALA A 309 -14.85 4.27 0.71
CA ALA A 309 -14.04 4.90 -0.33
C ALA A 309 -14.54 6.33 -0.52
N ARG A 310 -13.62 7.30 -0.54
CA ARG A 310 -13.91 8.73 -0.72
C ARG A 310 -13.12 9.34 -1.85
N ALA A 311 -12.02 8.70 -2.20
CA ALA A 311 -11.22 9.07 -3.35
C ALA A 311 -10.60 7.83 -3.97
N TYR A 312 -10.15 7.97 -5.20
CA TYR A 312 -9.52 6.91 -5.96
C TYR A 312 -8.23 7.43 -6.60
N ARG A 313 -7.22 6.56 -6.70
CA ARG A 313 -5.97 6.89 -7.39
C ARG A 313 -6.16 6.69 -8.89
N CYS A 314 -6.06 7.77 -9.64
CA CYS A 314 -6.04 7.77 -11.09
C CYS A 314 -4.62 7.99 -11.60
N SER A 315 -4.18 7.26 -12.62
CA SER A 315 -2.87 7.38 -13.23
C SER A 315 -2.97 7.62 -14.73
N VAL A 316 -2.06 8.42 -15.23
CA VAL A 316 -1.85 8.69 -16.67
C VAL A 316 -0.39 8.44 -16.97
N HIS A 317 -0.12 7.77 -18.10
CA HIS A 317 1.21 7.34 -18.49
C HIS A 317 1.59 7.95 -19.84
N PHE A 318 2.83 8.36 -19.96
CA PHE A 318 3.38 8.99 -21.14
C PHE A 318 4.70 8.31 -21.50
N LEU A 319 4.82 7.85 -22.75
CA LEU A 319 6.12 7.48 -23.29
C LEU A 319 6.75 8.72 -23.92
N VAL A 320 8.00 8.99 -23.55
CA VAL A 320 8.72 10.19 -23.95
C VAL A 320 10.13 9.84 -24.41
N GLU A 321 10.68 10.56 -25.38
CA GLU A 321 12.10 10.49 -25.72
C GLU A 321 12.94 11.01 -24.53
N LYS A 322 13.92 10.25 -24.07
CA LYS A 322 14.71 10.57 -22.87
C LYS A 322 15.38 11.95 -22.93
N ARG A 323 15.81 12.38 -24.11
CA ARG A 323 16.43 13.71 -24.33
C ARG A 323 15.50 14.90 -24.03
N GLY A 324 14.17 14.67 -23.99
CA GLY A 324 13.19 15.70 -23.63
C GLY A 324 13.00 15.86 -22.12
N ILE A 325 13.60 14.99 -21.30
CA ILE A 325 13.45 15.01 -19.86
C ILE A 325 14.66 15.73 -19.24
N PRO A 326 14.43 16.77 -18.41
CA PRO A 326 15.52 17.44 -17.71
C PRO A 326 16.29 16.49 -16.77
N ASP A 327 17.61 16.51 -16.80
CA ASP A 327 18.47 15.74 -15.91
C ASP A 327 18.19 16.05 -14.42
N ALA A 328 17.68 17.25 -14.17
CA ALA A 328 17.32 17.70 -12.84
C ALA A 328 16.00 17.10 -12.30
N LEU A 329 15.20 16.44 -13.13
CA LEU A 329 13.97 15.77 -12.69
C LEU A 329 14.32 14.42 -12.06
N GLY A 330 14.05 14.29 -10.77
CA GLY A 330 14.26 13.04 -10.04
C GLY A 330 13.28 11.93 -10.47
N PRO A 331 13.59 10.69 -10.14
CA PRO A 331 12.75 9.53 -10.50
C PRO A 331 11.39 9.53 -9.80
N LEU A 332 11.27 10.23 -8.70
CA LEU A 332 10.02 10.41 -7.93
C LEU A 332 9.89 11.88 -7.55
N ALA A 333 8.85 12.52 -8.05
CA ALA A 333 8.55 13.92 -7.74
C ALA A 333 7.06 14.08 -7.38
N LEU A 334 6.78 14.97 -6.44
CA LEU A 334 5.43 15.44 -6.14
C LEU A 334 5.26 16.84 -6.70
N ARG A 335 4.49 16.97 -7.75
CA ARG A 335 4.16 18.26 -8.36
C ARG A 335 2.89 18.80 -7.69
N CYS A 336 3.07 19.76 -6.77
CA CYS A 336 1.97 20.55 -6.22
C CYS A 336 1.57 21.62 -7.23
N MET A 337 0.29 21.66 -7.57
CA MET A 337 -0.24 22.66 -8.51
C MET A 337 -0.58 23.98 -7.80
N SER A 338 -0.52 24.01 -6.47
CA SER A 338 -0.81 25.15 -5.62
C SER A 338 0.23 25.27 -4.50
N GLU A 339 0.57 26.52 -4.13
CA GLU A 339 1.42 26.82 -2.97
C GLU A 339 0.71 26.59 -1.62
N THR A 340 -0.61 26.54 -1.63
CA THR A 340 -1.41 26.58 -0.38
C THR A 340 -2.43 25.44 -0.26
N ASP A 341 -2.66 24.67 -1.33
CA ASP A 341 -3.60 23.55 -1.33
C ASP A 341 -2.87 22.21 -1.55
N PRO A 342 -2.70 21.40 -0.50
CA PRO A 342 -2.00 20.11 -0.60
C PRO A 342 -2.79 19.03 -1.35
N ASN A 343 -4.06 19.26 -1.70
CA ASN A 343 -4.87 18.27 -2.42
C ASN A 343 -4.64 18.32 -3.94
N GLN A 344 -4.13 19.43 -4.44
CA GLN A 344 -3.82 19.61 -5.86
C GLN A 344 -2.39 19.13 -6.14
N VAL A 345 -2.18 17.82 -6.15
CA VAL A 345 -0.85 17.21 -6.31
C VAL A 345 -0.88 16.04 -7.26
N PHE A 346 0.15 15.97 -8.12
CA PHE A 346 0.50 14.80 -8.91
C PHE A 346 1.77 14.15 -8.39
N VAL A 347 1.74 12.84 -8.25
CA VAL A 347 2.95 12.04 -8.07
C VAL A 347 3.47 11.68 -9.44
N LEU A 348 4.64 12.22 -9.78
CA LEU A 348 5.33 11.95 -11.03
C LEU A 348 6.40 10.88 -10.79
N ARG A 349 6.40 9.85 -11.62
CA ARG A 349 7.42 8.81 -11.65
C ARG A 349 8.05 8.73 -13.01
N SER A 350 9.37 8.64 -13.05
CA SER A 350 10.11 8.44 -14.29
C SER A 350 10.86 7.11 -14.27
N ARG A 351 10.76 6.33 -15.35
CA ARG A 351 11.39 5.03 -15.49
C ARG A 351 11.96 4.85 -16.88
N ASP A 352 13.24 4.48 -16.97
CA ASP A 352 13.84 4.07 -18.25
C ASP A 352 13.13 2.81 -18.78
N VAL A 353 12.73 2.84 -20.03
CA VAL A 353 12.14 1.69 -20.75
C VAL A 353 13.15 1.11 -21.70
N GLU A 354 13.82 1.97 -22.46
CA GLU A 354 14.88 1.67 -23.43
C GLU A 354 15.98 2.73 -23.29
N SER A 355 17.08 2.54 -24.01
CA SER A 355 18.22 3.46 -23.93
C SER A 355 17.86 4.92 -24.23
N ASN A 356 16.84 5.16 -25.08
CA ASN A 356 16.44 6.49 -25.55
C ASN A 356 14.98 6.85 -25.17
N ARG A 357 14.27 6.02 -24.42
CA ARG A 357 12.87 6.23 -24.05
C ARG A 357 12.65 6.11 -22.55
N MET A 358 11.76 6.93 -22.03
CA MET A 358 11.37 6.97 -20.64
C MET A 358 9.85 6.93 -20.52
N LEU A 359 9.35 6.16 -19.57
CA LEU A 359 7.96 6.18 -19.14
C LEU A 359 7.82 7.19 -18.01
N LEU A 360 7.01 8.24 -18.24
CA LEU A 360 6.55 9.16 -17.22
C LEU A 360 5.13 8.74 -16.78
N SER A 361 4.93 8.61 -15.50
CA SER A 361 3.62 8.31 -14.92
C SER A 361 3.22 9.43 -13.98
N ALA A 362 2.05 10.02 -14.21
CA ALA A 362 1.45 11.02 -13.34
C ALA A 362 0.23 10.41 -12.65
N SER A 363 0.17 10.45 -11.33
CA SER A 363 -0.99 9.95 -10.59
C SER A 363 -1.49 10.97 -9.57
N ARG A 364 -2.82 11.07 -9.43
CA ARG A 364 -3.48 11.91 -8.43
C ARG A 364 -4.67 11.19 -7.78
N LEU A 365 -5.19 11.79 -6.72
CA LEU A 365 -6.45 11.38 -6.13
C LEU A 365 -7.62 12.09 -6.83
N VAL A 366 -8.67 11.32 -7.12
CA VAL A 366 -9.93 11.79 -7.67
C VAL A 366 -11.04 11.46 -6.67
N GLU A 367 -11.86 12.42 -6.32
CA GLU A 367 -12.94 12.23 -5.35
C GLU A 367 -14.03 11.29 -5.88
N GLU A 368 -14.66 10.52 -4.98
CA GLU A 368 -15.68 9.51 -5.27
C GLU A 368 -16.78 10.06 -6.20
N HIS A 369 -17.30 11.26 -5.90
CA HIS A 369 -18.41 11.85 -6.65
C HIS A 369 -18.07 12.13 -8.13
N LEU A 370 -16.78 12.29 -8.47
CA LEU A 370 -16.32 12.46 -9.86
C LEU A 370 -16.21 11.12 -10.60
N VAL A 371 -16.15 10.00 -9.88
CA VAL A 371 -16.06 8.66 -10.44
C VAL A 371 -17.43 8.07 -10.71
N ASP A 372 -18.42 8.34 -9.84
CA ASP A 372 -19.76 7.72 -9.86
C ASP A 372 -20.70 8.29 -10.94
N THR A 373 -20.34 9.41 -11.59
CA THR A 373 -21.22 10.08 -12.56
C THR A 373 -21.36 9.36 -13.91
N GLY A 374 -20.78 8.17 -14.06
CA GLY A 374 -21.10 7.16 -15.12
C GLY A 374 -20.74 7.53 -16.56
N SER A 375 -20.43 8.79 -16.87
CA SER A 375 -20.08 9.24 -18.20
C SER A 375 -18.81 10.09 -18.16
N SER A 376 -17.72 9.38 -18.16
CA SER A 376 -16.38 9.86 -18.51
C SER A 376 -15.92 11.23 -17.95
N PRO A 377 -16.08 11.53 -16.66
CA PRO A 377 -15.52 12.77 -16.14
C PRO A 377 -13.99 12.69 -15.95
N LEU A 378 -13.38 11.52 -16.13
CA LEU A 378 -11.94 11.31 -15.89
C LEU A 378 -11.04 11.83 -17.03
N HIS A 379 -11.61 12.30 -18.15
CA HIS A 379 -10.83 12.95 -19.23
C HIS A 379 -10.04 14.16 -18.73
N PHE A 380 -10.60 14.92 -17.80
CA PHE A 380 -9.92 16.07 -17.22
C PHE A 380 -8.62 15.69 -16.50
N VAL A 381 -8.52 14.49 -15.94
CA VAL A 381 -7.28 14.03 -15.27
C VAL A 381 -6.14 13.88 -16.27
N ARG A 382 -6.44 13.47 -17.53
CA ARG A 382 -5.44 13.38 -18.58
C ARG A 382 -4.89 14.76 -18.96
N GLU A 383 -5.76 15.76 -19.10
CA GLU A 383 -5.37 17.14 -19.40
C GLU A 383 -4.60 17.78 -18.23
N GLU A 384 -5.08 17.62 -17.00
CA GLU A 384 -4.37 18.13 -15.83
C GLU A 384 -3.00 17.45 -15.62
N ALA A 385 -2.86 16.16 -15.96
CA ALA A 385 -1.60 15.45 -15.92
C ALA A 385 -0.62 15.99 -16.98
N LEU A 386 -1.12 16.33 -18.18
CA LEU A 386 -0.35 17.02 -19.22
C LEU A 386 0.16 18.36 -18.71
N ASP A 387 -0.70 19.17 -18.12
CA ASP A 387 -0.31 20.48 -17.58
C ASP A 387 0.70 20.36 -16.44
N ALA A 388 0.52 19.37 -15.56
CA ALA A 388 1.47 19.09 -14.49
C ALA A 388 2.87 18.74 -15.02
N ILE A 389 2.92 17.91 -16.09
CA ILE A 389 4.19 17.50 -16.72
C ILE A 389 4.81 18.65 -17.50
N ARG A 390 4.05 19.40 -18.32
CA ARG A 390 4.53 20.57 -19.04
C ARG A 390 5.16 21.62 -18.12
N GLY A 391 4.62 21.75 -16.90
CA GLY A 391 5.18 22.66 -15.89
C GLY A 391 6.56 22.27 -15.38
N VAL A 392 7.03 21.03 -15.60
CA VAL A 392 8.35 20.53 -15.15
C VAL A 392 9.21 19.98 -16.27
N VAL A 393 8.65 19.73 -17.44
CA VAL A 393 9.33 19.25 -18.66
C VAL A 393 9.05 20.21 -19.80
N PRO A 394 9.86 21.27 -19.98
CA PRO A 394 9.56 22.38 -20.91
C PRO A 394 9.36 21.99 -22.38
N PHE A 395 10.05 20.94 -22.85
CA PHE A 395 9.96 20.46 -24.24
C PHE A 395 9.17 19.17 -24.37
N PHE A 396 8.23 18.95 -23.45
CA PHE A 396 7.47 17.70 -23.39
C PHE A 396 6.75 17.39 -24.71
N ASP A 397 6.02 18.34 -25.30
CA ASP A 397 5.19 18.11 -26.50
C ASP A 397 6.03 17.74 -27.74
N GLU A 398 7.30 18.21 -27.81
CA GLU A 398 8.21 17.88 -28.90
C GLU A 398 8.73 16.44 -28.82
N HIS A 399 8.77 15.87 -27.60
CA HIS A 399 9.37 14.58 -27.32
C HIS A 399 8.36 13.51 -26.87
N ALA A 400 7.09 13.88 -26.65
CA ALA A 400 6.04 12.93 -26.29
C ALA A 400 5.72 12.00 -27.47
N ILE A 401 5.62 10.71 -27.19
CA ILE A 401 5.34 9.67 -28.18
C ILE A 401 3.88 9.25 -28.09
N TRP A 402 3.41 8.86 -26.91
CA TRP A 402 2.02 8.51 -26.66
C TRP A 402 1.58 8.80 -25.23
N VAL A 403 0.25 8.88 -25.04
CA VAL A 403 -0.41 8.97 -23.74
C VAL A 403 -1.43 7.86 -23.58
N ASP A 404 -1.53 7.32 -22.36
CA ASP A 404 -2.53 6.34 -21.97
C ASP A 404 -2.96 6.52 -20.51
N SER A 405 -4.20 6.20 -20.20
CA SER A 405 -4.68 5.98 -18.86
C SER A 405 -5.52 4.71 -18.82
N PRO A 406 -5.24 3.78 -17.89
CA PRO A 406 -6.08 2.59 -17.76
C PRO A 406 -7.42 2.89 -17.09
N HIS A 407 -7.65 4.12 -16.60
CA HIS A 407 -8.77 4.48 -15.74
C HIS A 407 -9.82 5.39 -16.40
N ASP A 408 -9.44 6.19 -17.41
CA ASP A 408 -10.30 7.25 -17.97
C ASP A 408 -11.25 6.79 -19.07
N GLY A 409 -11.15 5.52 -19.48
CA GLY A 409 -12.00 4.95 -20.53
C GLY A 409 -11.67 5.41 -21.94
N LEU A 410 -10.66 6.30 -22.12
CA LEU A 410 -10.22 6.73 -23.43
C LEU A 410 -9.21 5.74 -24.03
N PRO A 411 -9.16 5.63 -25.38
CA PRO A 411 -8.10 4.87 -26.04
C PRO A 411 -6.71 5.52 -25.82
N PRO A 412 -5.65 4.71 -25.86
CA PRO A 412 -4.29 5.24 -25.95
C PRO A 412 -4.11 6.07 -27.21
N ARG A 413 -3.35 7.17 -27.12
CA ARG A 413 -3.22 8.13 -28.24
C ARG A 413 -1.75 8.47 -28.51
N ALA A 414 -1.38 8.44 -29.79
CA ALA A 414 -0.07 8.91 -30.25
C ALA A 414 -0.07 10.43 -30.40
N PHE A 415 0.96 11.10 -29.85
CA PHE A 415 1.04 12.58 -29.90
C PHE A 415 1.24 13.13 -31.30
N ARG A 416 2.22 12.60 -32.06
CA ARG A 416 2.59 13.18 -33.38
C ARG A 416 1.59 12.88 -34.48
N ALA A 417 0.98 11.69 -34.45
CA ALA A 417 0.05 11.26 -35.47
C ALA A 417 -1.40 11.61 -35.15
N ASP A 418 -1.65 12.03 -33.93
CA ASP A 418 -2.99 12.26 -33.37
C ASP A 418 -3.96 11.07 -33.60
N THR A 419 -3.42 9.85 -33.54
CA THR A 419 -4.13 8.60 -33.83
C THR A 419 -4.23 7.72 -32.59
N GLU A 420 -5.31 6.95 -32.53
CA GLU A 420 -5.46 5.93 -31.51
C GLU A 420 -4.45 4.80 -31.72
N LEU A 421 -3.90 4.29 -30.63
CA LEU A 421 -3.05 3.11 -30.62
C LEU A 421 -3.87 1.86 -30.33
N PRO A 422 -3.58 0.73 -31.03
CA PRO A 422 -4.25 -0.50 -30.71
C PRO A 422 -3.85 -0.98 -29.31
N CYS A 423 -4.84 -1.25 -28.48
CA CYS A 423 -4.67 -1.88 -27.18
C CYS A 423 -5.19 -3.31 -27.26
N SER A 424 -4.30 -4.28 -27.40
CA SER A 424 -4.63 -5.72 -27.50
C SER A 424 -4.57 -6.44 -26.16
N ASP A 425 -4.12 -5.74 -25.12
CA ASP A 425 -3.98 -6.32 -23.79
C ASP A 425 -5.37 -6.55 -23.16
N PRO A 426 -5.68 -7.76 -22.65
CA PRO A 426 -6.94 -8.08 -22.01
C PRO A 426 -7.12 -7.45 -20.62
N TRP A 427 -6.17 -6.61 -20.17
CA TRP A 427 -6.21 -5.97 -18.87
C TRP A 427 -7.49 -5.12 -18.73
N ALA A 428 -8.18 -5.29 -17.60
CA ALA A 428 -9.40 -4.56 -17.33
C ALA A 428 -9.14 -3.04 -17.25
N ARG A 429 -9.90 -2.26 -18.03
CA ARG A 429 -9.77 -0.79 -18.08
C ARG A 429 -11.01 -0.13 -17.49
N GLY A 430 -10.83 1.06 -16.97
CA GLY A 430 -11.91 1.88 -16.45
C GLY A 430 -11.81 2.15 -14.94
N PRO A 431 -12.77 2.92 -14.40
CA PRO A 431 -12.75 3.39 -13.01
C PRO A 431 -12.68 2.26 -11.97
N SER A 432 -13.24 1.08 -12.27
CA SER A 432 -13.25 -0.08 -11.37
C SER A 432 -11.85 -0.63 -11.04
N THR A 433 -10.83 -0.27 -11.82
CA THR A 433 -9.44 -0.69 -11.60
C THR A 433 -8.65 0.27 -10.70
N MET A 434 -9.23 1.42 -10.37
CA MET A 434 -8.60 2.39 -9.49
C MET A 434 -8.49 1.88 -8.05
N ARG A 435 -7.43 2.28 -7.36
CA ARG A 435 -7.26 1.99 -5.93
C ARG A 435 -7.98 3.02 -5.09
N ALA A 436 -8.85 2.54 -4.20
CA ALA A 436 -9.60 3.39 -3.29
C ALA A 436 -8.71 3.96 -2.16
N VAL A 437 -9.09 5.14 -1.69
CA VAL A 437 -8.58 5.79 -0.49
C VAL A 437 -9.78 6.04 0.43
N TYR A 438 -9.62 5.71 1.70
CA TYR A 438 -10.74 5.49 2.59
C TYR A 438 -10.91 6.58 3.65
N ASP A 439 -12.16 6.78 4.04
CA ASP A 439 -12.59 7.40 5.28
C ASP A 439 -12.94 6.30 6.30
N TYR A 440 -12.51 6.46 7.55
CA TYR A 440 -12.66 5.46 8.59
C TYR A 440 -13.42 5.99 9.80
N PRO A 441 -14.37 5.22 10.32
CA PRO A 441 -14.87 5.46 11.64
C PRO A 441 -13.79 5.10 12.67
N THR A 442 -13.57 5.97 13.58
CA THR A 442 -12.48 6.22 14.50
C THR A 442 -12.04 5.09 15.45
N ARG A 443 -11.44 3.98 14.99
CA ARG A 443 -10.59 3.19 15.86
C ARG A 443 -9.12 3.51 15.63
N ARG A 444 -8.38 3.71 16.72
CA ARG A 444 -6.96 4.06 16.68
C ARG A 444 -6.15 3.12 17.59
N ALA A 445 -5.02 2.66 17.07
CA ALA A 445 -4.00 1.99 17.85
C ALA A 445 -2.71 2.82 17.73
N LEU A 446 -2.11 3.26 18.83
CA LEU A 446 -1.04 4.27 18.89
C LEU A 446 -1.39 5.59 18.14
N GLY A 447 -2.65 6.00 18.18
CA GLY A 447 -3.12 7.17 17.45
C GLY A 447 -3.28 6.95 15.93
N VAL A 448 -2.96 5.79 15.39
CA VAL A 448 -3.09 5.45 13.98
C VAL A 448 -4.41 4.73 13.72
N CYS A 449 -5.07 5.07 12.62
CA CYS A 449 -6.31 4.43 12.20
C CYS A 449 -6.07 2.93 11.93
N ALA A 450 -6.92 2.06 12.49
CA ALA A 450 -6.81 0.61 12.34
C ALA A 450 -8.18 -0.07 12.35
N LEU A 451 -8.33 -1.09 11.51
CA LEU A 451 -9.48 -1.99 11.48
C LEU A 451 -9.10 -3.33 12.14
N THR A 452 -10.09 -4.06 12.64
CA THR A 452 -9.88 -5.40 13.22
C THR A 452 -9.34 -6.40 12.17
N THR A 453 -8.39 -7.25 12.58
CA THR A 453 -7.97 -8.39 11.75
C THR A 453 -8.93 -9.57 11.87
N ARG A 454 -9.65 -9.69 12.97
CA ARG A 454 -10.57 -10.81 13.23
C ARG A 454 -11.98 -10.45 12.77
N THR A 455 -12.60 -11.35 12.04
CA THR A 455 -14.02 -11.23 11.67
C THR A 455 -14.91 -11.94 12.70
N PRO A 456 -16.23 -11.69 12.70
CA PRO A 456 -17.19 -12.47 13.49
C PRO A 456 -17.22 -13.97 13.12
N VAL A 457 -16.82 -14.29 11.89
CA VAL A 457 -16.76 -15.69 11.44
C VAL A 457 -15.46 -16.32 11.91
N ARG A 458 -15.57 -17.34 12.75
CA ARG A 458 -14.41 -18.02 13.32
C ARG A 458 -13.51 -18.59 12.24
N GLY A 459 -12.22 -18.27 12.26
CA GLY A 459 -11.24 -18.77 11.30
C GLY A 459 -11.14 -17.96 10.00
N VAL A 460 -11.89 -16.85 9.91
CA VAL A 460 -11.79 -15.89 8.82
C VAL A 460 -11.15 -14.59 9.31
N PHE A 461 -10.09 -14.16 8.65
CA PHE A 461 -9.30 -12.98 9.02
C PHE A 461 -9.21 -11.99 7.87
N LEU A 462 -9.24 -10.69 8.20
CA LEU A 462 -8.93 -9.63 7.25
C LEU A 462 -7.41 -9.46 7.14
N CYS A 463 -6.90 -9.52 5.93
CA CYS A 463 -5.48 -9.38 5.60
C CYS A 463 -5.31 -8.49 4.38
N ASN A 464 -5.72 -7.23 4.49
CA ASN A 464 -5.75 -6.28 3.38
C ASN A 464 -5.30 -4.88 3.82
N GLU A 465 -5.16 -3.98 2.86
CA GLU A 465 -4.75 -2.58 3.10
C GLU A 465 -5.69 -1.81 4.05
N GLN A 466 -6.93 -2.27 4.23
CA GLN A 466 -7.90 -1.62 5.10
C GLN A 466 -7.64 -1.85 6.60
N VAL A 467 -6.77 -2.78 6.98
CA VAL A 467 -6.47 -3.07 8.41
C VAL A 467 -5.59 -2.00 9.05
N ALA A 468 -4.57 -1.52 8.34
CA ALA A 468 -3.64 -0.50 8.84
C ALA A 468 -3.34 0.58 7.79
N PRO A 469 -4.35 1.26 7.24
CA PRO A 469 -4.22 2.13 6.06
C PRO A 469 -3.35 3.36 6.33
N GLY A 470 -3.31 3.85 7.55
CA GLY A 470 -2.57 5.06 7.93
C GLY A 470 -1.05 4.89 7.98
N LEU A 471 -0.53 3.66 7.87
CA LEU A 471 0.91 3.38 7.90
C LEU A 471 1.49 3.00 6.53
N GLY A 472 0.68 3.04 5.47
CA GLY A 472 1.12 2.72 4.11
C GLY A 472 1.80 1.36 4.00
N LEU A 473 3.00 1.31 3.40
CA LEU A 473 3.77 0.07 3.24
C LEU A 473 4.01 -0.65 4.58
N GLU A 474 4.42 0.07 5.62
CA GLU A 474 4.62 -0.50 6.95
C GLU A 474 3.33 -1.15 7.49
N GLY A 475 2.17 -0.52 7.25
CA GLY A 475 0.86 -1.04 7.62
C GLY A 475 0.55 -2.37 6.93
N SER A 476 0.92 -2.52 5.67
CA SER A 476 0.78 -3.77 4.91
C SER A 476 1.59 -4.91 5.55
N PHE A 477 2.84 -4.64 5.93
CA PHE A 477 3.69 -5.63 6.60
C PHE A 477 3.19 -5.97 8.01
N LEU A 478 2.74 -4.98 8.78
CA LEU A 478 2.12 -5.20 10.10
C LEU A 478 0.87 -6.04 10.02
N THR A 479 0.00 -5.78 9.05
CA THR A 479 -1.21 -6.55 8.80
C THR A 479 -0.88 -8.01 8.49
N ALA A 480 -0.02 -8.24 7.51
CA ALA A 480 0.37 -9.57 7.06
C ALA A 480 1.01 -10.39 8.20
N THR A 481 1.97 -9.81 8.92
CA THR A 481 2.65 -10.49 10.04
C THR A 481 1.72 -10.74 11.22
N SER A 482 0.77 -9.84 11.49
CA SER A 482 -0.22 -10.01 12.55
C SER A 482 -1.16 -11.19 12.25
N VAL A 483 -1.71 -11.26 11.05
CA VAL A 483 -2.58 -12.35 10.62
C VAL A 483 -1.81 -13.68 10.60
N ALA A 484 -0.59 -13.69 10.05
CA ALA A 484 0.25 -14.89 10.05
C ALA A 484 0.53 -15.41 11.48
N LYS A 485 0.85 -14.50 12.42
CA LYS A 485 1.06 -14.87 13.84
C LYS A 485 -0.19 -15.42 14.51
N ILE A 486 -1.36 -14.81 14.26
CA ILE A 486 -2.64 -15.29 14.81
C ILE A 486 -2.91 -16.71 14.32
N ILE A 487 -2.82 -16.95 13.02
CA ILE A 487 -3.05 -18.25 12.39
C ILE A 487 -2.01 -19.27 12.85
N GLY A 488 -0.72 -18.96 12.75
CA GLY A 488 0.38 -19.85 13.13
C GLY A 488 0.35 -20.23 14.63
N SER A 489 -0.06 -19.31 15.51
CA SER A 489 -0.23 -19.61 16.95
C SER A 489 -1.35 -20.61 17.23
N GLN A 490 -2.44 -20.55 16.47
CA GLN A 490 -3.55 -21.51 16.59
C GLN A 490 -3.15 -22.89 16.06
N TYR A 491 -2.35 -22.92 14.98
CA TYR A 491 -1.84 -24.15 14.41
C TYR A 491 -0.85 -24.85 15.36
N ARG A 492 0.14 -24.14 15.89
CA ARG A 492 1.10 -24.67 16.89
C ARG A 492 0.43 -25.21 18.14
N ARG A 493 -0.63 -24.57 18.64
CA ARG A 493 -1.44 -25.09 19.76
C ARG A 493 -2.12 -26.41 19.41
N ARG A 494 -2.69 -26.55 18.20
CA ARG A 494 -3.33 -27.78 17.75
C ARG A 494 -2.32 -28.91 17.59
N ASP A 495 -1.15 -28.64 17.03
CA ASP A 495 -0.10 -29.64 16.84
C ASP A 495 0.49 -30.10 18.18
N TRP A 496 0.69 -29.20 19.13
CA TRP A 496 1.09 -29.55 20.50
C TRP A 496 0.05 -30.42 21.19
N LEU A 497 -1.24 -30.14 21.06
CA LEU A 497 -2.31 -30.94 21.62
C LEU A 497 -2.41 -32.34 20.96
N ARG A 498 -2.07 -32.45 19.68
CA ARG A 498 -2.05 -33.73 18.95
C ARG A 498 -0.80 -34.57 19.27
N ARG A 499 0.35 -33.93 19.51
CA ARG A 499 1.64 -34.59 19.80
C ARG A 499 1.98 -34.64 21.29
N GLY A 500 1.19 -34.00 22.14
CA GLY A 500 1.42 -33.95 23.57
C GLY A 500 1.19 -35.30 24.28
N PRO A 501 1.64 -35.47 25.55
CA PRO A 501 1.55 -36.74 26.30
C PRO A 501 0.14 -37.28 26.44
N TRP A 502 -0.88 -36.49 26.17
CA TRP A 502 -2.29 -36.90 26.21
C TRP A 502 -2.75 -37.65 24.93
N ALA A 503 -2.05 -37.54 23.83
CA ALA A 503 -2.38 -38.25 22.58
C ALA A 503 -2.00 -39.72 22.60
N GLN A 504 -1.16 -40.14 23.53
CA GLN A 504 -0.72 -41.56 23.70
C GLN A 504 -1.65 -42.41 24.57
N ARG A 505 -2.75 -41.84 25.10
CA ARG A 505 -3.69 -42.58 25.97
C ARG A 505 -4.98 -43.03 25.28
N SER A 506 -5.03 -42.98 23.95
CA SER A 506 -6.20 -43.44 23.17
C SER A 506 -5.75 -44.53 22.19
N VAL A 507 -5.25 -45.66 22.71
CA VAL A 507 -5.17 -46.96 21.99
C VAL A 507 -5.76 -48.02 22.93
#